data_4015e7e2a25cf1fe7aacc3d80a6d7b86
#
_entry.id   4015e7e2a25cf1fe7aacc3d80a6d7b86
#
_cell.length_a   1.000
_cell.length_b   1.000
_cell.length_c   1.000
_cell.angle_alpha   90.00
_cell.angle_beta   90.00
_cell.angle_gamma   90.00
#
_symmetry.space_group_name_H-M   'P 1'
#
loop_
_entity.id
_entity.type
_entity.pdbx_description
1 polymer ?
#
loop_
_entity_poly.entity_id
_entity_poly.type
_entity_poly.pdbx_seq_one_letter_code
_entity_poly.pdbx_strand_id
1 'polypeptide(L)'
;MKRCSLMAVLTLASACAFAQDSVPVIAFDSVPDAIKLPKDVYLGEATGVAVNSKGHVFVFSRGNSSGPAYSAAAAQLLEFDQNGKFLREIGKNLYAWSFGHSVR
;
A
#
# COMPACT_ATOMS: atom_id res chain seq x y z
N MET A 1 -4.57 23.00 -60.93
CA MET A 1 -5.16 21.89 -60.18
C MET A 1 -4.19 21.24 -59.19
N LYS A 2 -3.51 22.01 -58.35
CA LYS A 2 -2.55 21.47 -57.32
C LYS A 2 -2.75 22.04 -55.91
N ARG A 3 -3.96 22.57 -55.60
CA ARG A 3 -4.26 23.20 -54.30
C ARG A 3 -5.27 22.43 -53.43
N CYS A 4 -5.87 21.35 -53.90
CA CYS A 4 -6.85 20.56 -53.13
C CYS A 4 -6.25 19.42 -52.31
N SER A 5 -5.00 18.99 -52.54
CA SER A 5 -4.39 17.86 -51.83
C SER A 5 -3.80 18.20 -50.49
N LEU A 6 -3.56 19.48 -50.19
CA LEU A 6 -2.92 19.91 -48.93
C LEU A 6 -3.92 20.07 -47.76
N MET A 7 -5.22 20.27 -48.07
CA MET A 7 -6.25 20.43 -47.03
C MET A 7 -6.79 19.10 -46.46
N ALA A 8 -6.66 18.01 -47.21
CA ALA A 8 -7.15 16.71 -46.77
C ALA A 8 -6.24 16.03 -45.72
N VAL A 9 -4.97 16.41 -45.65
CA VAL A 9 -4.01 15.81 -44.66
C VAL A 9 -4.11 16.46 -43.30
N LEU A 10 -4.53 17.73 -43.22
CA LEU A 10 -4.64 18.43 -41.91
C LEU A 10 -5.86 18.03 -41.07
N THR A 11 -6.88 17.48 -41.68
CA THR A 11 -8.13 17.07 -40.97
C THR A 11 -8.04 15.68 -40.35
N LEU A 12 -7.11 14.82 -40.75
CA LEU A 12 -6.93 13.48 -40.18
C LEU A 12 -6.09 13.51 -38.88
N ALA A 13 -5.31 14.55 -38.62
CA ALA A 13 -4.48 14.64 -37.41
C ALA A 13 -5.23 15.05 -36.14
N SER A 14 -6.47 15.53 -36.26
CA SER A 14 -7.25 16.03 -35.11
C SER A 14 -8.15 14.98 -34.44
N ALA A 15 -8.25 13.76 -34.99
CA ALA A 15 -9.17 12.72 -34.49
C ALA A 15 -8.57 11.81 -33.40
N CYS A 16 -7.28 11.90 -33.12
CA CYS A 16 -6.61 11.02 -32.13
C CYS A 16 -6.51 11.57 -30.71
N ALA A 17 -7.12 12.71 -30.40
CA ALA A 17 -6.92 13.39 -29.12
C ALA A 17 -7.96 13.08 -28.02
N PHE A 18 -8.94 12.21 -28.25
CA PHE A 18 -10.06 12.00 -27.30
C PHE A 18 -10.22 10.60 -26.74
N ALA A 19 -9.22 9.75 -26.82
CA ALA A 19 -9.28 8.42 -26.25
C ALA A 19 -8.37 8.34 -25.00
N GLN A 20 -8.55 9.26 -24.04
CA GLN A 20 -8.06 9.04 -22.69
C GLN A 20 -9.23 8.59 -21.85
N ASP A 21 -9.36 7.26 -21.66
CA ASP A 21 -10.31 6.71 -20.69
C ASP A 21 -10.00 7.34 -19.33
N SER A 22 -11.03 7.87 -18.68
CA SER A 22 -10.89 8.41 -17.33
C SER A 22 -10.38 7.33 -16.39
N VAL A 23 -9.25 7.56 -15.75
CA VAL A 23 -8.74 6.66 -14.73
C VAL A 23 -9.81 6.49 -13.65
N PRO A 24 -10.20 5.25 -13.30
CA PRO A 24 -11.20 5.03 -12.27
C PRO A 24 -10.75 5.62 -10.94
N VAL A 25 -11.61 6.37 -10.30
CA VAL A 25 -11.38 6.94 -8.97
C VAL A 25 -11.91 5.96 -7.93
N ILE A 26 -11.03 5.52 -7.04
CA ILE A 26 -11.42 4.71 -5.88
C ILE A 26 -11.76 5.67 -4.74
N ALA A 27 -13.03 5.71 -4.35
CA ALA A 27 -13.46 6.47 -3.18
C ALA A 27 -12.97 5.76 -1.91
N PHE A 28 -12.37 6.51 -1.00
CA PHE A 28 -11.95 6.01 0.31
C PHE A 28 -12.13 7.11 1.36
N ASP A 29 -12.33 6.66 2.61
CA ASP A 29 -12.33 7.52 3.78
C ASP A 29 -11.08 7.21 4.61
N SER A 30 -10.39 8.27 5.04
CA SER A 30 -9.26 8.14 5.96
C SER A 30 -9.75 8.08 7.38
N VAL A 31 -9.40 7.02 8.11
CA VAL A 31 -9.71 6.88 9.54
C VAL A 31 -8.45 7.15 10.34
N PRO A 32 -8.31 8.33 10.96
CA PRO A 32 -7.15 8.62 11.81
C PRO A 32 -7.18 7.72 13.06
N ASP A 33 -6.00 7.37 13.55
CA ASP A 33 -5.82 6.57 14.77
C ASP A 33 -6.58 5.23 14.79
N ALA A 34 -6.77 4.63 13.60
CA ALA A 34 -7.44 3.34 13.45
C ALA A 34 -6.74 2.21 14.25
N ILE A 35 -5.45 2.33 14.48
CA ILE A 35 -4.63 1.36 15.21
C ILE A 35 -4.11 1.98 16.50
N LYS A 36 -4.29 1.28 17.62
CA LYS A 36 -3.83 1.70 18.95
C LYS A 36 -2.64 0.86 19.36
N LEU A 37 -1.46 1.45 19.28
CA LEU A 37 -0.21 0.79 19.65
C LEU A 37 -0.01 0.76 21.18
N PRO A 38 0.56 -0.32 21.73
CA PRO A 38 1.10 -0.31 23.07
C PRO A 38 2.20 0.74 23.25
N LYS A 39 2.45 1.15 24.49
CA LYS A 39 3.39 2.23 24.83
C LYS A 39 4.81 2.03 24.28
N ASP A 40 5.25 0.80 24.15
CA ASP A 40 6.63 0.46 23.76
C ASP A 40 6.70 -0.15 22.35
N VAL A 41 5.63 -0.05 21.56
CA VAL A 41 5.56 -0.53 20.17
C VAL A 41 5.41 0.66 19.23
N TYR A 42 6.31 0.75 18.27
CA TYR A 42 6.33 1.81 17.28
C TYR A 42 6.25 1.20 15.89
N LEU A 43 5.32 1.68 15.07
CA LEU A 43 5.32 1.36 13.65
C LEU A 43 6.41 2.17 12.97
N GLY A 44 7.32 1.46 12.31
CA GLY A 44 8.18 2.05 11.31
C GLY A 44 7.56 1.94 9.92
N GLU A 45 8.38 1.57 8.95
CA GLU A 45 7.90 1.27 7.60
C GLU A 45 6.97 0.04 7.62
N ALA A 46 5.69 0.22 7.36
CA ALA A 46 4.74 -0.87 7.19
C ALA A 46 4.78 -1.37 5.75
N THR A 47 5.22 -2.60 5.56
CA THR A 47 5.39 -3.20 4.23
C THR A 47 4.23 -4.07 3.80
N GLY A 48 3.32 -4.39 4.70
CA GLY A 48 2.14 -5.18 4.40
C GLY A 48 1.05 -5.02 5.43
N VAL A 49 -0.18 -5.05 4.95
CA VAL A 49 -1.40 -5.04 5.79
C VAL A 49 -2.36 -6.09 5.23
N ALA A 50 -2.96 -6.88 6.10
CA ALA A 50 -4.01 -7.83 5.75
C ALA A 50 -5.12 -7.82 6.80
N VAL A 51 -6.31 -8.25 6.39
CA VAL A 51 -7.47 -8.37 7.29
C VAL A 51 -8.03 -9.79 7.15
N ASN A 52 -8.29 -10.44 8.28
CA ASN A 52 -8.91 -11.76 8.27
C ASN A 52 -10.45 -11.68 8.31
N SER A 53 -11.10 -12.84 8.23
CA SER A 53 -12.57 -12.95 8.25
C SER A 53 -13.24 -12.47 9.55
N LYS A 54 -12.49 -12.30 10.63
CA LYS A 54 -12.96 -11.74 11.91
C LYS A 54 -12.77 -10.22 11.99
N GLY A 55 -12.24 -9.59 10.93
CA GLY A 55 -11.93 -8.16 10.92
C GLY A 55 -10.64 -7.80 11.67
N HIS A 56 -9.82 -8.78 12.08
CA HIS A 56 -8.53 -8.48 12.69
C HIS A 56 -7.56 -7.97 11.63
N VAL A 57 -6.82 -6.94 11.97
CA VAL A 57 -5.83 -6.30 11.10
C VAL A 57 -4.44 -6.81 11.46
N PHE A 58 -3.71 -7.26 10.45
CA PHE A 58 -2.31 -7.68 10.57
C PHE A 58 -1.44 -6.65 9.88
N VAL A 59 -0.45 -6.13 10.59
CA VAL A 59 0.50 -5.16 10.08
C VAL A 59 1.90 -5.74 10.16
N PHE A 60 2.57 -5.82 9.01
CA PHE A 60 3.98 -6.16 8.97
C PHE A 60 4.81 -4.89 8.95
N SER A 61 5.54 -4.64 10.03
CA SER A 61 6.35 -3.45 10.23
C SER A 61 7.84 -3.81 10.27
N ARG A 62 8.68 -2.97 9.66
CA ARG A 62 10.14 -3.06 9.77
C ARG A 62 10.72 -2.28 10.95
N GLY A 63 9.89 -1.88 11.89
CA GLY A 63 10.32 -1.01 12.98
C GLY A 63 10.75 0.37 12.46
N ASN A 64 11.85 0.89 12.99
CA ASN A 64 12.36 2.22 12.62
C ASN A 64 13.36 2.21 11.45
N SER A 65 13.51 1.07 10.76
CA SER A 65 14.45 0.96 9.65
C SER A 65 13.76 1.22 8.31
N SER A 66 14.42 1.95 7.43
CA SER A 66 14.12 1.99 6.00
C SER A 66 15.00 0.96 5.29
N GLY A 67 14.40 0.10 4.48
CA GLY A 67 15.11 -0.99 3.83
C GLY A 67 15.04 -2.32 4.59
N PRO A 68 15.90 -3.30 4.26
CA PRO A 68 15.88 -4.61 4.92
C PRO A 68 16.18 -4.52 6.41
N ALA A 69 15.40 -5.24 7.22
CA ALA A 69 15.64 -5.36 8.64
C ALA A 69 16.65 -6.48 8.91
N TYR A 70 17.86 -6.12 9.30
CA TYR A 70 18.97 -7.07 9.46
C TYR A 70 19.01 -7.77 10.82
N SER A 71 18.15 -7.41 11.75
CA SER A 71 18.05 -8.09 13.04
C SER A 71 16.67 -8.68 13.28
N ALA A 72 16.61 -9.78 14.02
CA ALA A 72 15.35 -10.46 14.32
C ALA A 72 14.32 -9.58 15.04
N ALA A 73 14.77 -8.57 15.76
CA ALA A 73 13.90 -7.64 16.52
C ALA A 73 13.41 -6.46 15.67
N ALA A 74 13.97 -6.26 14.46
CA ALA A 74 13.64 -5.08 13.65
C ALA A 74 12.34 -5.21 12.86
N ALA A 75 11.95 -6.44 12.50
CA ALA A 75 10.71 -6.70 11.78
C ALA A 75 9.67 -7.33 12.71
N GLN A 76 8.45 -6.86 12.65
CA GLN A 76 7.36 -7.27 13.55
C GLN A 76 6.08 -7.53 12.75
N LEU A 77 5.41 -8.64 13.03
CA LEU A 77 4.03 -8.88 12.61
C LEU A 77 3.10 -8.64 13.80
N LEU A 78 2.31 -7.61 13.71
CA LEU A 78 1.41 -7.16 14.76
C LEU A 78 -0.03 -7.49 14.38
N GLU A 79 -0.80 -8.01 15.34
CA GLU A 79 -2.23 -8.28 15.17
C GLU A 79 -3.05 -7.33 16.04
N PHE A 80 -4.07 -6.75 15.44
CA PHE A 80 -5.05 -5.88 16.08
C PHE A 80 -6.46 -6.43 15.90
N ASP A 81 -7.35 -6.17 16.84
CA ASP A 81 -8.76 -6.49 16.67
C ASP A 81 -9.45 -5.53 15.69
N GLN A 82 -10.73 -5.78 15.40
CA GLN A 82 -11.55 -4.94 14.51
C GLN A 82 -11.71 -3.48 14.99
N ASN A 83 -11.41 -3.17 16.24
CA ASN A 83 -11.46 -1.82 16.82
C ASN A 83 -10.07 -1.16 16.87
N GLY A 84 -9.06 -1.80 16.26
CA GLY A 84 -7.68 -1.34 16.25
C GLY A 84 -6.92 -1.56 17.54
N LYS A 85 -7.45 -2.32 18.52
CA LYS A 85 -6.75 -2.64 19.75
C LYS A 85 -5.69 -3.70 19.47
N PHE A 86 -4.48 -3.47 19.95
CA PHE A 86 -3.38 -4.43 19.86
C PHE A 86 -3.72 -5.74 20.60
N LEU A 87 -3.52 -6.86 19.94
CA LEU A 87 -3.73 -8.20 20.49
C LEU A 87 -2.41 -8.89 20.83
N ARG A 88 -1.50 -8.93 19.86
CA ARG A 88 -0.21 -9.62 20.02
C ARG A 88 0.78 -9.30 18.91
N GLU A 89 2.03 -9.61 19.18
CA GLU A 89 3.08 -9.76 18.19
C GLU A 89 3.23 -11.24 17.85
N ILE A 90 3.21 -11.56 16.56
CA ILE A 90 3.33 -12.93 16.05
C ILE A 90 4.78 -13.17 15.64
N GLY A 91 5.36 -14.28 16.10
CA GLY A 91 6.71 -14.68 15.74
C GLY A 91 7.78 -13.68 16.19
N LYS A 92 7.67 -13.18 17.40
CA LYS A 92 8.66 -12.28 17.99
C LYS A 92 10.07 -12.83 17.85
N ASN A 93 11.00 -11.99 17.40
CA ASN A 93 12.43 -12.32 17.21
C ASN A 93 12.71 -13.40 16.14
N LEU A 94 11.80 -13.63 15.20
CA LEU A 94 12.07 -14.52 14.07
C LEU A 94 12.99 -13.84 13.06
N TYR A 95 14.18 -14.36 12.88
CA TYR A 95 15.15 -13.86 11.90
C TYR A 95 14.64 -13.89 10.46
N ALA A 96 13.85 -14.91 10.10
CA ALA A 96 13.27 -15.05 8.76
C ALA A 96 12.40 -13.86 8.30
N TRP A 97 12.02 -12.97 9.19
CA TRP A 97 11.18 -11.81 8.90
C TRP A 97 11.96 -10.59 8.40
N SER A 98 13.28 -10.67 8.38
CA SER A 98 14.16 -9.55 7.97
C SER A 98 13.87 -9.04 6.56
N PHE A 99 13.35 -9.86 5.67
CA PHE A 99 13.04 -9.53 4.29
C PHE A 99 11.54 -9.62 3.96
N GLY A 100 10.68 -9.57 4.96
CA GLY A 100 9.23 -9.60 4.75
C GLY A 100 8.74 -8.34 4.01
N HIS A 101 7.92 -8.54 2.97
CA HIS A 101 7.38 -7.47 2.14
C HIS A 101 5.86 -7.43 2.11
N SER A 102 5.20 -8.51 2.48
CA SER A 102 3.74 -8.56 2.47
C SER A 102 3.20 -9.54 3.49
N VAL A 103 1.96 -9.32 3.89
CA VAL A 103 1.11 -10.23 4.65
C VAL A 103 -0.22 -10.38 3.91
N ARG A 104 -0.78 -11.59 3.89
CA ARG A 104 -2.05 -11.90 3.22
C ARG A 104 -2.90 -12.80 4.09
#